data_09dfad922084eb6cb50c13f04fa40ba6
#
_entry.id   09dfad922084eb6cb50c13f04fa40ba6
#
_cell.length_a   1.000
_cell.length_b   1.000
_cell.length_c   1.000
_cell.angle_alpha   90.00
_cell.angle_beta   90.00
_cell.angle_gamma   90.00
#
_symmetry.space_group_name_H-M   'P 1'
#
loop_
_entity.id
_entity.type
_entity.pdbx_description
1 polymer ?
#
loop_
_entity_poly.entity_id
_entity_poly.type
_entity_poly.pdbx_seq_one_letter_code
_entity_poly.pdbx_strand_id
1 'polypeptide(L)'
;MFSKPIFVAEVALSHDGSVGNACALIELAKKYNVDIVKFQDHWARYESSNQEKFRINIGLDKTRYDYWKRTEFTIEQWNYIYKFAKKLNIRLGFSIFSEQSFHRQIKLGNKIWKIGSGELLNEELIEIMLQNLGMEDTVIFSIGLSDFASGLRICKKFSNVVKK
;
A
#
# COMPACT_ATOMS: atom_id res chain seq x y z
N MET A 1 -13.11 -24.99 -10.77
CA MET A 1 -11.67 -25.02 -11.08
C MET A 1 -11.02 -23.96 -10.20
N PHE A 2 -10.18 -24.34 -9.23
CA PHE A 2 -9.52 -23.33 -8.40
C PHE A 2 -8.50 -22.59 -9.28
N SER A 3 -8.56 -21.26 -9.28
CA SER A 3 -7.54 -20.44 -9.91
C SER A 3 -6.20 -20.64 -9.19
N LYS A 4 -5.09 -20.54 -9.93
CA LYS A 4 -3.75 -20.57 -9.34
C LYS A 4 -3.67 -19.53 -8.20
N PRO A 5 -3.11 -19.87 -7.04
CA PRO A 5 -2.93 -18.91 -5.95
C PRO A 5 -2.04 -17.75 -6.41
N ILE A 6 -2.34 -16.55 -5.93
CA ILE A 6 -1.55 -15.34 -6.17
C ILE A 6 -0.63 -15.14 -4.97
N PHE A 7 0.68 -15.07 -5.22
CA PHE A 7 1.68 -14.81 -4.19
C PHE A 7 1.98 -13.30 -4.12
N VAL A 8 1.79 -12.72 -2.94
CA VAL A 8 2.06 -11.31 -2.66
C VAL A 8 3.24 -11.21 -1.70
N ALA A 9 4.35 -10.61 -2.14
CA ALA A 9 5.45 -10.26 -1.24
C ALA A 9 5.12 -8.96 -0.51
N GLU A 10 4.94 -9.04 0.79
CA GLU A 10 4.73 -7.86 1.65
C GLU A 10 6.08 -7.23 2.00
N VAL A 11 6.51 -6.28 1.20
CA VAL A 11 7.74 -5.51 1.45
C VAL A 11 7.50 -4.40 2.48
N ALA A 12 6.30 -3.83 2.48
CA ALA A 12 5.93 -2.73 3.37
C ALA A 12 6.95 -1.57 3.29
N LEU A 13 7.65 -1.29 4.39
CA LEU A 13 8.72 -0.29 4.50
C LEU A 13 10.12 -0.91 4.62
N SER A 14 10.29 -2.21 4.34
CA SER A 14 11.60 -2.89 4.44
C SER A 14 12.68 -2.33 3.51
N HIS A 15 12.30 -1.46 2.57
CA HIS A 15 13.24 -0.71 1.74
C HIS A 15 14.00 0.38 2.53
N ASP A 16 13.54 0.73 3.71
CA ASP A 16 14.19 1.65 4.66
C ASP A 16 14.57 3.03 4.05
N GLY A 17 13.72 3.55 3.14
CA GLY A 17 13.94 4.82 2.42
C GLY A 17 14.94 4.75 1.28
N SER A 18 15.46 3.57 0.95
CA SER A 18 16.40 3.35 -0.14
C SER A 18 15.71 2.83 -1.40
N VAL A 19 15.79 3.59 -2.49
CA VAL A 19 15.32 3.17 -3.82
C VAL A 19 16.09 1.91 -4.29
N GLY A 20 17.37 1.82 -3.99
CA GLY A 20 18.18 0.64 -4.31
C GLY A 20 17.67 -0.61 -3.60
N ASN A 21 17.37 -0.52 -2.32
CA ASN A 21 16.80 -1.63 -1.56
C ASN A 21 15.41 -2.02 -2.10
N ALA A 22 14.57 -1.04 -2.43
CA ALA A 22 13.26 -1.31 -3.04
C ALA A 22 13.40 -2.10 -4.35
N CYS A 23 14.32 -1.70 -5.22
CA CYS A 23 14.61 -2.42 -6.47
C CYS A 23 15.17 -3.82 -6.23
N ALA A 24 16.10 -4.00 -5.28
CA ALA A 24 16.64 -5.31 -4.93
C ALA A 24 15.57 -6.28 -4.40
N LEU A 25 14.63 -5.77 -3.61
CA LEU A 25 13.49 -6.56 -3.12
C LEU A 25 12.53 -6.96 -4.26
N ILE A 26 12.33 -6.09 -5.26
CA ILE A 26 11.56 -6.40 -6.47
C ILE A 26 12.27 -7.50 -7.30
N GLU A 27 13.58 -7.40 -7.49
CA GLU A 27 14.37 -8.43 -8.18
C GLU A 27 14.28 -9.79 -7.48
N LEU A 28 14.41 -9.76 -6.15
CA LEU A 28 14.29 -10.97 -5.34
C LEU A 28 12.91 -11.61 -5.50
N ALA A 29 11.85 -10.81 -5.41
CA ALA A 29 10.48 -11.26 -5.60
C ALA A 29 10.29 -11.88 -7.00
N LYS A 30 10.83 -11.25 -8.04
CA LYS A 30 10.81 -11.78 -9.41
C LYS A 30 11.53 -13.11 -9.52
N LYS A 31 12.72 -13.23 -8.91
CA LYS A 31 13.50 -14.47 -8.91
C LYS A 31 12.73 -15.66 -8.32
N TYR A 32 11.87 -15.40 -7.34
CA TYR A 32 11.05 -16.42 -6.67
C TYR A 32 9.62 -16.52 -7.21
N ASN A 33 9.34 -15.98 -8.40
CA ASN A 33 8.05 -16.06 -9.06
C ASN A 33 6.88 -15.49 -8.23
N VAL A 34 7.12 -14.44 -7.47
CA VAL A 34 6.08 -13.68 -6.78
C VAL A 34 5.24 -12.92 -7.82
N ASP A 35 3.93 -12.89 -7.64
CA ASP A 35 3.01 -12.24 -8.57
C ASP A 35 2.90 -10.73 -8.35
N ILE A 36 2.98 -10.29 -7.08
CA ILE A 36 2.79 -8.90 -6.67
C ILE A 36 3.80 -8.54 -5.58
N VAL A 37 4.49 -7.42 -5.73
CA VAL A 37 5.27 -6.81 -4.65
C VAL A 37 4.47 -5.69 -4.02
N LYS A 38 4.19 -5.78 -2.71
CA LYS A 38 3.35 -4.81 -2.02
C LYS A 38 4.17 -3.93 -1.08
N PHE A 39 4.08 -2.64 -1.32
CA PHE A 39 4.67 -1.58 -0.51
C PHE A 39 3.62 -0.91 0.38
N GLN A 40 4.10 -0.06 1.28
CA GLN A 40 3.31 0.94 1.99
C GLN A 40 3.73 2.32 1.48
N ASP A 41 2.76 3.15 1.11
CA ASP A 41 3.04 4.52 0.70
C ASP A 41 2.59 5.48 1.80
N HIS A 42 3.53 5.78 2.69
CA HIS A 42 3.32 6.76 3.75
C HIS A 42 3.70 8.17 3.29
N TRP A 43 2.96 9.15 3.80
CA TRP A 43 3.27 10.55 3.69
C TRP A 43 3.14 11.20 5.07
N ALA A 44 4.24 11.18 5.83
CA ALA A 44 4.28 11.45 7.25
C ALA A 44 3.46 12.67 7.70
N ARG A 45 3.53 13.77 6.94
CA ARG A 45 2.85 15.04 7.27
C ARG A 45 1.31 14.96 7.26
N TYR A 46 0.72 13.96 6.59
CA TYR A 46 -0.72 13.77 6.50
C TYR A 46 -1.23 12.62 7.37
N GLU A 47 -0.34 11.85 7.95
CA GLU A 47 -0.67 10.58 8.61
C GLU A 47 -0.24 10.54 10.09
N SER A 48 0.62 11.46 10.53
CA SER A 48 1.18 11.46 11.87
C SER A 48 1.54 12.86 12.35
N SER A 49 1.70 12.99 13.64
CA SER A 49 2.25 14.19 14.29
C SER A 49 3.69 13.94 14.74
N ASN A 50 4.48 15.02 14.85
CA ASN A 50 5.86 14.94 15.36
C ASN A 50 5.96 14.45 16.80
N GLN A 51 4.83 14.33 17.51
CA GLN A 51 4.77 13.87 18.90
C GLN A 51 4.33 12.41 19.01
N GLU A 52 3.92 11.76 17.91
CA GLU A 52 3.45 10.39 17.91
C GLU A 52 4.60 9.43 18.18
N LYS A 53 4.57 8.84 19.38
CA LYS A 53 5.59 7.88 19.82
C LYS A 53 5.29 6.47 19.31
N PHE A 54 6.34 5.68 19.15
CA PHE A 54 6.17 4.24 19.01
C PHE A 54 5.56 3.63 20.28
N ARG A 55 4.76 2.60 20.11
CA ARG A 55 4.31 1.76 21.23
C ARG A 55 5.50 1.08 21.91
N ILE A 56 6.43 0.58 21.10
CA ILE A 56 7.72 0.04 21.52
C ILE A 56 8.75 0.62 20.57
N ASN A 57 9.68 1.43 21.09
CA ASN A 57 10.76 1.99 20.27
C ASN A 57 11.98 1.06 20.33
N ILE A 58 12.26 0.41 19.23
CA ILE A 58 13.42 -0.48 19.04
C ILE A 58 14.39 0.04 17.96
N GLY A 59 14.08 1.17 17.33
CA GLY A 59 14.86 1.75 16.24
C GLY A 59 15.59 3.02 16.64
N LEU A 60 16.21 3.65 15.64
CA LEU A 60 16.92 4.92 15.76
C LEU A 60 16.01 6.13 15.69
N ASP A 61 14.83 5.97 15.07
CA ASP A 61 13.87 7.04 14.91
C ASP A 61 13.15 7.34 16.24
N LYS A 62 13.03 8.62 16.60
CA LYS A 62 12.44 9.03 17.89
C LYS A 62 10.91 8.92 17.90
N THR A 63 10.28 9.16 16.76
CA THR A 63 8.83 9.15 16.58
C THR A 63 8.42 8.36 15.35
N ARG A 64 7.15 7.99 15.27
CA ARG A 64 6.58 7.38 14.04
C ARG A 64 6.67 8.35 12.86
N TYR A 65 6.49 9.64 13.12
CA TYR A 65 6.66 10.69 12.11
C TYR A 65 8.07 10.67 11.50
N ASP A 66 9.13 10.64 12.33
CA ASP A 66 10.52 10.61 11.88
C ASP A 66 10.78 9.37 11.02
N TYR A 67 10.30 8.21 11.46
CA TYR A 67 10.43 6.95 10.73
C TYR A 67 9.76 7.02 9.34
N TRP A 68 8.49 7.43 9.29
CA TRP A 68 7.79 7.55 8.02
C TRP A 68 8.41 8.63 7.14
N LYS A 69 8.83 9.76 7.72
CA LYS A 69 9.51 10.82 6.98
C LYS A 69 10.81 10.34 6.34
N ARG A 70 11.56 9.52 7.03
CA ARG A 70 12.81 8.95 6.54
C ARG A 70 12.58 7.88 5.45
N THR A 71 11.47 7.17 5.54
CA THR A 71 11.15 6.06 4.62
C THR A 71 10.25 6.48 3.47
N GLU A 72 9.67 7.69 3.48
CA GLU A 72 8.81 8.14 2.36
C GLU A 72 9.64 8.38 1.10
N PHE A 73 9.04 8.03 -0.05
CA PHE A 73 9.61 8.33 -1.35
C PHE A 73 8.92 9.52 -2.02
N THR A 74 9.68 10.25 -2.85
CA THR A 74 9.11 11.26 -3.75
C THR A 74 8.35 10.60 -4.90
N ILE A 75 7.57 11.38 -5.64
CA ILE A 75 6.85 10.87 -6.82
C ILE A 75 7.83 10.40 -7.92
N GLU A 76 8.98 11.06 -8.05
CA GLU A 76 10.03 10.71 -9.00
C GLU A 76 10.67 9.36 -8.63
N GLN A 77 10.92 9.14 -7.34
CA GLN A 77 11.45 7.87 -6.83
C GLN A 77 10.46 6.73 -7.04
N TRP A 78 9.18 6.94 -6.73
CA TRP A 78 8.14 5.96 -7.03
C TRP A 78 8.02 5.69 -8.53
N ASN A 79 8.05 6.71 -9.38
CA ASN A 79 8.02 6.54 -10.84
C ASN A 79 9.21 5.72 -11.35
N TYR A 80 10.40 5.90 -10.77
CA TYR A 80 11.55 5.06 -11.08
C TYR A 80 11.30 3.60 -10.69
N ILE A 81 10.80 3.34 -9.48
CA ILE A 81 10.49 1.99 -8.98
C ILE A 81 9.42 1.31 -9.85
N TYR A 82 8.37 2.04 -10.28
CA TYR A 82 7.37 1.52 -11.22
C TYR A 82 7.96 1.12 -12.56
N LYS A 83 8.81 1.98 -13.15
CA LYS A 83 9.50 1.67 -14.41
C LYS A 83 10.41 0.45 -14.26
N PHE A 84 11.08 0.33 -13.13
CA PHE A 84 11.93 -0.82 -12.81
C PHE A 84 11.10 -2.12 -12.72
N ALA A 85 10.02 -2.12 -11.95
CA ALA A 85 9.12 -3.26 -11.82
C ALA A 85 8.51 -3.67 -13.16
N LYS A 86 8.13 -2.69 -14.00
CA LYS A 86 7.60 -2.93 -15.35
C LYS A 86 8.61 -3.64 -16.25
N LYS A 87 9.91 -3.26 -16.20
CA LYS A 87 10.97 -3.94 -16.96
C LYS A 87 11.10 -5.42 -16.57
N LEU A 88 10.87 -5.74 -15.31
CA LEU A 88 10.91 -7.12 -14.78
C LEU A 88 9.57 -7.86 -14.96
N ASN A 89 8.56 -7.21 -15.51
CA ASN A 89 7.22 -7.76 -15.62
C ASN A 89 6.70 -8.31 -14.29
N ILE A 90 6.75 -7.48 -13.24
CA ILE A 90 6.19 -7.75 -11.93
C ILE A 90 5.23 -6.63 -11.54
N ARG A 91 4.10 -6.98 -10.94
CA ARG A 91 3.09 -6.01 -10.51
C ARG A 91 3.44 -5.43 -9.16
N LEU A 92 3.12 -4.14 -8.99
CA LEU A 92 3.18 -3.49 -7.69
C LEU A 92 1.78 -3.34 -7.10
N GLY A 93 1.71 -3.34 -5.76
CA GLY A 93 0.52 -3.01 -5.00
C GLY A 93 0.87 -2.11 -3.82
N PHE A 94 -0.10 -1.36 -3.32
CA PHE A 94 0.14 -0.38 -2.26
C PHE A 94 -0.88 -0.42 -1.15
N SER A 95 -0.41 -0.39 0.08
CA SER A 95 -1.22 0.02 1.22
C SER A 95 -1.26 1.54 1.29
N ILE A 96 -2.45 2.08 1.49
CA ILE A 96 -2.74 3.52 1.47
C ILE A 96 -3.23 3.95 2.85
N PHE A 97 -2.78 5.11 3.31
CA PHE A 97 -3.05 5.64 4.65
C PHE A 97 -3.57 7.08 4.64
N SER A 98 -3.53 7.75 3.48
CA SER A 98 -4.02 9.12 3.30
C SER A 98 -4.55 9.34 1.88
N GLU A 99 -5.42 10.32 1.73
CA GLU A 99 -5.90 10.78 0.41
C GLU A 99 -4.73 11.14 -0.52
N GLN A 100 -3.71 11.81 0.02
CA GLN A 100 -2.57 12.28 -0.74
C GLN A 100 -1.72 11.12 -1.28
N SER A 101 -1.49 10.09 -0.47
CA SER A 101 -0.80 8.88 -0.92
C SER A 101 -1.64 8.12 -1.96
N PHE A 102 -2.97 8.07 -1.79
CA PHE A 102 -3.88 7.47 -2.76
C PHE A 102 -3.80 8.17 -4.13
N HIS A 103 -3.96 9.50 -4.18
CA HIS A 103 -3.89 10.25 -5.43
C HIS A 103 -2.50 10.19 -6.09
N ARG A 104 -1.44 10.12 -5.29
CA ARG A 104 -0.08 9.91 -5.81
C ARG A 104 0.03 8.58 -6.55
N GLN A 105 -0.48 7.51 -5.96
CA GLN A 105 -0.41 6.18 -6.54
C GLN A 105 -1.35 6.01 -7.75
N ILE A 106 -2.53 6.66 -7.77
CA ILE A 106 -3.38 6.74 -8.97
C ILE A 106 -2.62 7.37 -10.15
N LYS A 107 -1.94 8.50 -9.93
CA LYS A 107 -1.16 9.19 -10.98
C LYS A 107 -0.04 8.31 -11.54
N LEU A 108 0.49 7.39 -10.75
CA LEU A 108 1.52 6.42 -11.16
C LEU A 108 0.94 5.16 -11.80
N GLY A 109 -0.39 5.04 -11.88
CA GLY A 109 -1.07 3.93 -12.55
C GLY A 109 -1.23 2.68 -11.69
N ASN A 110 -1.21 2.81 -10.35
CA ASN A 110 -1.48 1.67 -9.47
C ASN A 110 -2.87 1.09 -9.73
N LYS A 111 -2.96 -0.25 -9.65
CA LYS A 111 -4.20 -1.01 -9.82
C LYS A 111 -4.44 -2.03 -8.71
N ILE A 112 -3.54 -2.12 -7.74
CA ILE A 112 -3.62 -3.08 -6.64
C ILE A 112 -3.50 -2.32 -5.33
N TRP A 113 -4.59 -2.30 -4.58
CA TRP A 113 -4.78 -1.48 -3.40
C TRP A 113 -4.96 -2.35 -2.17
N LYS A 114 -4.41 -1.95 -1.04
CA LYS A 114 -4.72 -2.54 0.25
C LYS A 114 -5.20 -1.46 1.21
N ILE A 115 -6.32 -1.74 1.86
CA ILE A 115 -6.83 -0.98 2.99
C ILE A 115 -6.44 -1.74 4.24
N GLY A 116 -5.63 -1.11 5.08
CA GLY A 116 -5.21 -1.65 6.37
C GLY A 116 -6.38 -1.77 7.34
N SER A 117 -6.24 -2.61 8.37
CA SER A 117 -7.31 -2.77 9.37
C SER A 117 -7.55 -1.51 10.20
N GLY A 118 -6.54 -0.65 10.35
CA GLY A 118 -6.69 0.67 10.97
C GLY A 118 -7.49 1.65 10.11
N GLU A 119 -7.38 1.53 8.77
CA GLU A 119 -8.01 2.43 7.82
C GLU A 119 -9.41 1.96 7.36
N LEU A 120 -9.82 0.76 7.78
CA LEU A 120 -11.09 0.19 7.33
C LEU A 120 -12.32 1.01 7.76
N LEU A 121 -12.20 1.75 8.86
CA LEU A 121 -13.24 2.64 9.38
C LEU A 121 -13.01 4.13 9.05
N ASN A 122 -12.00 4.43 8.25
CA ASN A 122 -11.75 5.77 7.72
C ASN A 122 -12.71 6.03 6.56
N GLU A 123 -13.93 6.50 6.89
CA GLU A 123 -15.01 6.67 5.92
C GLU A 123 -14.62 7.65 4.80
N GLU A 124 -13.88 8.70 5.11
CA GLU A 124 -13.44 9.71 4.15
C GLU A 124 -12.52 9.08 3.09
N LEU A 125 -11.48 8.35 3.51
CA LEU A 125 -10.59 7.64 2.59
C LEU A 125 -11.33 6.60 1.76
N ILE A 126 -12.26 5.87 2.38
CA ILE A 126 -13.08 4.86 1.70
C ILE A 126 -13.94 5.49 0.59
N GLU A 127 -14.61 6.60 0.85
CA GLU A 127 -15.44 7.28 -0.15
C GLU A 127 -14.59 7.86 -1.29
N ILE A 128 -13.43 8.44 -0.99
CA ILE A 128 -12.48 8.91 -2.02
C ILE A 128 -12.05 7.75 -2.91
N MET A 129 -11.71 6.60 -2.34
CA MET A 129 -11.33 5.42 -3.11
C MET A 129 -12.48 4.93 -3.98
N LEU A 130 -13.69 4.82 -3.45
CA LEU A 130 -14.88 4.38 -4.21
C LEU A 130 -15.18 5.26 -5.41
N GLN A 131 -14.95 6.57 -5.30
CA GLN A 131 -15.18 7.52 -6.39
C GLN A 131 -14.14 7.45 -7.51
N ASN A 132 -12.94 6.93 -7.23
CA ASN A 132 -11.79 6.98 -8.14
C ASN A 132 -11.33 5.61 -8.67
N LEU A 133 -11.80 4.50 -8.07
CA LEU A 133 -11.48 3.15 -8.54
C LEU A 133 -12.49 2.66 -9.57
N GLY A 134 -12.09 1.68 -10.36
CA GLY A 134 -12.90 1.10 -11.42
C GLY A 134 -12.70 -0.42 -11.55
N MET A 135 -13.33 -0.99 -12.57
CA MET A 135 -13.40 -2.45 -12.80
C MET A 135 -12.03 -3.12 -13.00
N GLU A 136 -10.99 -2.38 -13.30
CA GLU A 136 -9.63 -2.89 -13.47
C GLU A 136 -8.81 -2.91 -12.17
N ASP A 137 -9.34 -2.30 -11.11
CA ASP A 137 -8.68 -2.22 -9.82
C ASP A 137 -8.97 -3.46 -8.97
N THR A 138 -7.98 -3.86 -8.17
CA THR A 138 -8.10 -4.91 -7.16
C THR A 138 -7.92 -4.31 -5.78
N VAL A 139 -8.85 -4.57 -4.86
CA VAL A 139 -8.76 -4.06 -3.48
C VAL A 139 -8.66 -5.23 -2.50
N ILE A 140 -7.68 -5.16 -1.62
CA ILE A 140 -7.42 -6.12 -0.54
C ILE A 140 -7.82 -5.44 0.78
N PHE A 141 -8.70 -6.08 1.54
CA PHE A 141 -9.13 -5.58 2.85
C PHE A 141 -8.51 -6.38 3.99
N SER A 142 -8.00 -5.67 4.99
CA SER A 142 -7.56 -6.26 6.25
C SER A 142 -8.60 -5.95 7.32
N ILE A 143 -9.27 -6.97 7.84
CA ILE A 143 -10.39 -6.83 8.81
C ILE A 143 -9.99 -7.15 10.25
N GLY A 144 -8.69 -7.29 10.56
CA GLY A 144 -8.20 -7.76 11.85
C GLY A 144 -8.52 -6.86 13.06
N LEU A 145 -8.84 -5.58 12.86
CA LEU A 145 -9.21 -4.61 13.91
C LEU A 145 -10.69 -4.20 13.86
N SER A 146 -11.48 -4.77 12.95
CA SER A 146 -12.92 -4.51 12.83
C SER A 146 -13.74 -5.75 13.13
N ASP A 147 -15.02 -5.57 13.48
CA ASP A 147 -15.95 -6.68 13.48
C ASP A 147 -16.24 -7.17 12.04
N PHE A 148 -16.62 -8.44 11.94
CA PHE A 148 -16.85 -9.08 10.64
C PHE A 148 -17.96 -8.39 9.83
N ALA A 149 -19.02 -7.91 10.51
CA ALA A 149 -20.15 -7.28 9.83
C ALA A 149 -19.75 -5.94 9.19
N SER A 150 -18.96 -5.11 9.90
CA SER A 150 -18.39 -3.86 9.37
C SER A 150 -17.46 -4.13 8.18
N GLY A 151 -16.57 -5.09 8.30
CA GLY A 151 -15.69 -5.50 7.20
C GLY A 151 -16.49 -5.93 5.97
N LEU A 152 -17.50 -6.78 6.14
CA LEU A 152 -18.35 -7.25 5.04
C LEU A 152 -19.14 -6.12 4.38
N ARG A 153 -19.65 -5.15 5.16
CA ARG A 153 -20.35 -3.97 4.64
C ARG A 153 -19.46 -3.15 3.71
N ILE A 154 -18.21 -2.91 4.10
CA ILE A 154 -17.24 -2.18 3.27
C ILE A 154 -16.90 -2.98 2.01
N CYS A 155 -16.61 -4.28 2.13
CA CYS A 155 -16.36 -5.12 0.97
C CYS A 155 -17.52 -5.09 -0.04
N LYS A 156 -18.78 -5.07 0.43
CA LYS A 156 -19.96 -4.95 -0.44
C LYS A 156 -20.01 -3.62 -1.19
N LYS A 157 -19.65 -2.50 -0.56
CA LYS A 157 -19.57 -1.19 -1.25
C LYS A 157 -18.59 -1.29 -2.44
N PHE A 158 -17.40 -1.82 -2.22
CA PHE A 158 -16.39 -1.95 -3.28
C PHE A 158 -16.74 -2.99 -4.35
N SER A 159 -17.46 -4.06 -4.02
CA SER A 159 -17.79 -5.11 -4.99
C SER A 159 -18.64 -4.64 -6.18
N ASN A 160 -19.25 -3.45 -6.08
CA ASN A 160 -20.00 -2.83 -7.17
C ASN A 160 -19.13 -1.92 -8.06
N VAL A 161 -17.91 -1.64 -7.62
CA VAL A 161 -17.00 -0.67 -8.26
C VAL A 161 -15.79 -1.37 -8.88
N VAL A 162 -15.21 -2.32 -8.16
CA VAL A 162 -13.97 -3.00 -8.59
C VAL A 162 -14.26 -4.41 -9.11
N LYS A 163 -13.31 -4.99 -9.83
CA LYS A 163 -13.38 -6.37 -10.33
C LYS A 163 -13.52 -7.36 -9.18
N LYS A 164 -14.46 -8.29 -9.34
CA LYS A 164 -14.64 -9.44 -8.42
C LYS A 164 -13.58 -10.50 -8.62
#